data_6bd9d2a26096c57d4fe2e70fd67b082d
#
_entry.id   6bd9d2a26096c57d4fe2e70fd67b082d
#
_cell.length_a   1.000
_cell.length_b   1.000
_cell.length_c   1.000
_cell.angle_alpha   90.00
_cell.angle_beta   90.00
_cell.angle_gamma   90.00
#
_symmetry.space_group_name_H-M   'P 1'
#
loop_
_entity.id
_entity.type
_entity.pdbx_description
1 polymer ?
#
loop_
_entity_poly.entity_id
_entity_poly.type
_entity_poly.pdbx_seq_one_letter_code
_entity_poly.pdbx_strand_id
1 'polypeptide(L)'
;MQASELDRLREGIIGLAREAAGAILEVYEGDFAVQHKDDDSPLTAADLASHRCIVAGLERLAPGIPILSEESAQEVPAQVRRQWSRMWLVDPLDGTREFVKRNGEFTVNIALVEDGVPVLAVVQAPVTAQLWHGQAGRGAFRREGTQDVAIASRRPARPPLRVAASRSHRDARTEAVLARMGEIEPVGVGSSLKFCRLAEGGMDAYPR
;
A
#
# COMPACT_ATOMS: atom_id res chain seq x y z
N MET A 1 -22.12 2.08 -8.15
CA MET A 1 -21.70 0.70 -8.51
C MET A 1 -22.53 -0.32 -7.76
N GLN A 2 -22.90 -1.44 -8.40
CA GLN A 2 -23.63 -2.50 -7.70
C GLN A 2 -22.70 -3.26 -6.75
N ALA A 3 -23.19 -3.73 -5.60
CA ALA A 3 -22.39 -4.47 -4.61
C ALA A 3 -21.68 -5.69 -5.21
N SER A 4 -22.32 -6.40 -6.14
CA SER A 4 -21.74 -7.55 -6.85
C SER A 4 -20.53 -7.19 -7.75
N GLU A 5 -20.53 -5.98 -8.33
CA GLU A 5 -19.39 -5.51 -9.13
C GLU A 5 -18.18 -5.21 -8.24
N LEU A 6 -18.40 -4.51 -7.12
CA LEU A 6 -17.31 -4.27 -6.14
C LEU A 6 -16.75 -5.57 -5.58
N ASP A 7 -17.57 -6.56 -5.31
CA ASP A 7 -17.10 -7.87 -4.81
C ASP A 7 -16.24 -8.58 -5.85
N ARG A 8 -16.63 -8.55 -7.14
CA ARG A 8 -15.83 -9.09 -8.25
C ARG A 8 -14.50 -8.37 -8.39
N LEU A 9 -14.52 -7.04 -8.33
CA LEU A 9 -13.31 -6.22 -8.43
C LEU A 9 -12.38 -6.45 -7.23
N ARG A 10 -12.93 -6.60 -6.01
CA ARG A 10 -12.17 -6.89 -4.80
C ARG A 10 -11.36 -8.19 -4.93
N GLU A 11 -12.03 -9.29 -5.29
CA GLU A 11 -11.32 -10.57 -5.47
C GLU A 11 -10.31 -10.49 -6.62
N GLY A 12 -10.63 -9.74 -7.69
CA GLY A 12 -9.71 -9.50 -8.79
C GLY A 12 -8.43 -8.80 -8.35
N ILE A 13 -8.54 -7.67 -7.63
CA ILE A 13 -7.33 -6.94 -7.17
C ILE A 13 -6.56 -7.70 -6.07
N ILE A 14 -7.22 -8.52 -5.26
CA ILE A 14 -6.55 -9.43 -4.31
C ILE A 14 -5.69 -10.44 -5.08
N GLY A 15 -6.22 -11.02 -6.14
CA GLY A 15 -5.46 -11.91 -7.02
C GLY A 15 -4.26 -11.21 -7.64
N LEU A 16 -4.48 -10.02 -8.23
CA LEU A 16 -3.42 -9.22 -8.85
C LEU A 16 -2.33 -8.81 -7.87
N ALA A 17 -2.70 -8.41 -6.65
CA ALA A 17 -1.72 -8.06 -5.62
C ALA A 17 -0.82 -9.25 -5.24
N ARG A 18 -1.37 -10.48 -5.20
CA ARG A 18 -0.61 -11.70 -4.96
C ARG A 18 0.31 -12.06 -6.14
N GLU A 19 -0.18 -11.93 -7.37
CA GLU A 19 0.63 -12.13 -8.58
C GLU A 19 1.80 -11.14 -8.63
N ALA A 20 1.53 -9.85 -8.39
CA ALA A 20 2.56 -8.82 -8.32
C ALA A 20 3.57 -9.08 -7.19
N ALA A 21 3.11 -9.51 -6.02
CA ALA A 21 3.98 -9.91 -4.92
C ALA A 21 4.90 -11.08 -5.31
N GLY A 22 4.39 -12.06 -6.06
CA GLY A 22 5.21 -13.15 -6.63
C GLY A 22 6.30 -12.62 -7.55
N ALA A 23 5.96 -11.73 -8.48
CA ALA A 23 6.93 -11.12 -9.40
C ALA A 23 8.01 -10.29 -8.67
N ILE A 24 7.64 -9.62 -7.57
CA ILE A 24 8.61 -8.94 -6.70
C ILE A 24 9.55 -9.93 -6.03
N LEU A 25 9.02 -11.04 -5.48
CA LEU A 25 9.81 -12.03 -4.76
C LEU A 25 10.80 -12.76 -5.67
N GLU A 26 10.45 -13.03 -6.92
CA GLU A 26 11.38 -13.60 -7.91
C GLU A 26 12.64 -12.73 -8.08
N VAL A 27 12.47 -11.42 -8.12
CA VAL A 27 13.60 -10.47 -8.18
C VAL A 27 14.28 -10.34 -6.81
N TYR A 28 13.50 -10.31 -5.73
CA TYR A 28 14.02 -10.14 -4.36
C TYR A 28 14.96 -11.27 -3.93
N GLU A 29 14.72 -12.50 -4.38
CA GLU A 29 15.54 -13.67 -4.08
C GLU A 29 16.79 -13.77 -4.96
N GLY A 30 16.80 -13.07 -6.11
CA GLY A 30 17.91 -13.03 -7.07
C GLY A 30 18.84 -11.82 -6.91
N ASP A 31 19.79 -11.71 -7.84
CA ASP A 31 20.57 -10.50 -8.04
C ASP A 31 19.79 -9.53 -8.93
N PHE A 32 19.63 -8.30 -8.49
CA PHE A 32 18.92 -7.25 -9.23
C PHE A 32 19.73 -5.97 -9.38
N ALA A 33 19.58 -5.31 -10.52
CA ALA A 33 20.17 -4.00 -10.76
C ALA A 33 19.31 -2.91 -10.12
N VAL A 34 19.92 -2.06 -9.31
CA VAL A 34 19.29 -0.87 -8.75
C VAL A 34 19.50 0.30 -9.69
N GLN A 35 18.40 0.93 -10.11
CA GLN A 35 18.41 2.16 -10.87
C GLN A 35 17.89 3.30 -9.98
N HIS A 36 18.35 4.51 -10.22
CA HIS A 36 17.88 5.70 -9.53
C HIS A 36 16.84 6.42 -10.39
N LYS A 37 15.75 6.85 -9.75
CA LYS A 37 14.77 7.77 -10.34
C LYS A 37 15.32 9.20 -10.28
N ASP A 38 14.74 10.09 -11.07
CA ASP A 38 15.10 11.51 -11.09
C ASP A 38 14.93 12.21 -9.72
N ASP A 39 14.13 11.65 -8.85
CA ASP A 39 13.90 12.10 -7.47
C ASP A 39 14.82 11.43 -6.43
N ASP A 40 15.94 10.83 -6.86
CA ASP A 40 16.88 10.05 -6.04
C ASP A 40 16.31 8.77 -5.37
N SER A 41 15.10 8.38 -5.71
CA SER A 41 14.54 7.11 -5.21
C SER A 41 15.07 5.92 -6.03
N PRO A 42 15.51 4.81 -5.40
CA PRO A 42 15.96 3.67 -6.18
C PRO A 42 14.81 3.00 -6.92
N LEU A 43 14.97 2.86 -8.25
CA LEU A 43 14.08 2.07 -9.09
C LEU A 43 14.67 0.68 -9.27
N THR A 44 13.93 -0.34 -8.95
CA THR A 44 14.36 -1.73 -9.06
C THR A 44 13.63 -2.47 -10.18
N ALA A 45 14.21 -3.55 -10.67
CA ALA A 45 13.54 -4.42 -11.64
C ALA A 45 12.23 -5.02 -11.07
N ALA A 46 12.16 -5.21 -9.75
CA ALA A 46 10.96 -5.69 -9.05
C ALA A 46 9.78 -4.71 -9.18
N ASP A 47 10.05 -3.39 -9.05
CA ASP A 47 9.02 -2.35 -9.18
C ASP A 47 8.38 -2.40 -10.58
N LEU A 48 9.20 -2.45 -11.62
CA LEU A 48 8.73 -2.55 -13.01
C LEU A 48 8.02 -3.88 -13.31
N ALA A 49 8.47 -5.00 -12.73
CA ALA A 49 7.80 -6.29 -12.90
C ALA A 49 6.41 -6.28 -12.25
N SER A 50 6.31 -5.76 -11.03
CA SER A 50 5.05 -5.55 -10.32
C SER A 50 4.13 -4.62 -11.11
N HIS A 51 4.63 -3.47 -11.55
CA HIS A 51 3.88 -2.50 -12.35
C HIS A 51 3.23 -3.14 -13.58
N ARG A 52 4.03 -3.82 -14.41
CA ARG A 52 3.52 -4.50 -15.62
C ARG A 52 2.46 -5.54 -15.31
N CYS A 53 2.65 -6.34 -14.27
CA CYS A 53 1.69 -7.33 -13.81
C CYS A 53 0.35 -6.69 -13.44
N ILE A 54 0.38 -5.64 -12.61
CA ILE A 54 -0.81 -4.96 -12.11
C ILE A 54 -1.54 -4.25 -13.25
N VAL A 55 -0.85 -3.46 -14.08
CA VAL A 55 -1.47 -2.70 -15.17
C VAL A 55 -2.18 -3.64 -16.15
N ALA A 56 -1.49 -4.66 -16.65
CA ALA A 56 -2.09 -5.63 -17.57
C ALA A 56 -3.28 -6.38 -16.93
N GLY A 57 -3.22 -6.66 -15.64
CA GLY A 57 -4.30 -7.29 -14.88
C GLY A 57 -5.52 -6.38 -14.72
N LEU A 58 -5.32 -5.12 -14.37
CA LEU A 58 -6.40 -4.14 -14.21
C LEU A 58 -7.10 -3.81 -15.52
N GLU A 59 -6.36 -3.72 -16.63
CA GLU A 59 -6.93 -3.54 -17.96
C GLU A 59 -7.88 -4.69 -18.36
N ARG A 60 -7.55 -5.92 -17.99
CA ARG A 60 -8.43 -7.09 -18.21
C ARG A 60 -9.60 -7.12 -17.23
N LEU A 61 -9.36 -6.77 -15.96
CA LEU A 61 -10.37 -6.84 -14.89
C LEU A 61 -11.47 -5.81 -15.06
N ALA A 62 -11.10 -4.58 -15.45
CA ALA A 62 -12.00 -3.45 -15.57
C ALA A 62 -11.60 -2.53 -16.73
N PRO A 63 -11.83 -2.95 -17.99
CA PRO A 63 -11.49 -2.15 -19.16
C PRO A 63 -12.14 -0.77 -19.10
N GLY A 64 -11.38 0.27 -19.44
CA GLY A 64 -11.89 1.65 -19.49
C GLY A 64 -11.83 2.43 -18.19
N ILE A 65 -11.42 1.84 -17.06
CA ILE A 65 -11.07 2.61 -15.87
C ILE A 65 -9.59 3.03 -15.99
N PRO A 66 -9.28 4.35 -16.01
CA PRO A 66 -7.92 4.84 -16.10
C PRO A 66 -7.05 4.31 -14.95
N ILE A 67 -5.77 4.09 -15.22
CA ILE A 67 -4.79 3.63 -14.23
C ILE A 67 -3.77 4.75 -14.00
N LEU A 68 -3.60 5.15 -12.74
CA LEU A 68 -2.54 6.04 -12.29
C LEU A 68 -1.59 5.22 -11.43
N SER A 69 -0.49 4.80 -12.03
CA SER A 69 0.59 4.10 -11.30
C SER A 69 1.74 5.07 -11.04
N GLU A 70 2.45 4.88 -9.93
CA GLU A 70 3.64 5.66 -9.60
C GLU A 70 4.64 5.67 -10.76
N GLU A 71 4.88 4.50 -11.38
CA GLU A 71 5.86 4.31 -12.45
C GLU A 71 5.49 4.99 -13.78
N SER A 72 4.21 5.30 -14.00
CA SER A 72 3.73 5.98 -15.22
C SER A 72 3.00 7.29 -14.95
N ALA A 73 3.05 7.79 -13.72
CA ALA A 73 2.29 8.98 -13.31
C ALA A 73 2.69 10.25 -14.09
N GLN A 74 3.92 10.35 -14.53
CA GLN A 74 4.42 11.50 -15.29
C GLN A 74 3.94 11.51 -16.76
N GLU A 75 3.56 10.36 -17.30
CA GLU A 75 3.06 10.24 -18.67
C GLU A 75 1.65 10.83 -18.83
N VAL A 76 0.91 11.00 -17.73
CA VAL A 76 -0.46 11.52 -17.74
C VAL A 76 -0.50 12.94 -17.17
N PRO A 77 -0.78 13.97 -17.97
CA PRO A 77 -0.87 15.34 -17.51
C PRO A 77 -1.87 15.55 -16.38
N ALA A 78 -1.55 16.42 -15.43
CA ALA A 78 -2.42 16.69 -14.28
C ALA A 78 -3.83 17.18 -14.67
N GLN A 79 -3.94 17.95 -15.77
CA GLN A 79 -5.25 18.40 -16.29
C GLN A 79 -6.14 17.23 -16.73
N VAL A 80 -5.56 16.17 -17.29
CA VAL A 80 -6.29 14.95 -17.70
C VAL A 80 -6.73 14.18 -16.46
N ARG A 81 -5.82 13.95 -15.51
CA ARG A 81 -6.11 13.20 -14.26
C ARG A 81 -7.24 13.83 -13.44
N ARG A 82 -7.31 15.18 -13.42
CA ARG A 82 -8.36 15.92 -12.69
C ARG A 82 -9.77 15.72 -13.26
N GLN A 83 -9.90 15.21 -14.48
CA GLN A 83 -11.19 14.93 -15.10
C GLN A 83 -11.70 13.51 -14.80
N TRP A 84 -10.90 12.68 -14.20
CA TRP A 84 -11.26 11.31 -13.87
C TRP A 84 -12.12 11.29 -12.59
N SER A 85 -13.39 10.95 -12.74
CA SER A 85 -14.27 10.67 -11.60
C SER A 85 -13.99 9.31 -10.98
N ARG A 86 -13.32 8.40 -11.74
CA ARG A 86 -12.97 7.05 -11.32
C ARG A 86 -11.61 6.68 -11.88
N MET A 87 -10.75 6.08 -11.05
CA MET A 87 -9.43 5.61 -11.49
C MET A 87 -8.89 4.53 -10.57
N TRP A 88 -8.01 3.69 -11.09
CA TRP A 88 -7.11 2.89 -10.28
C TRP A 88 -5.91 3.73 -9.85
N LEU A 89 -5.60 3.70 -8.58
CA LEU A 89 -4.38 4.27 -8.01
C LEU A 89 -3.48 3.13 -7.56
N VAL A 90 -2.26 3.08 -8.10
CA VAL A 90 -1.34 1.95 -7.92
C VAL A 90 0.02 2.46 -7.47
N ASP A 91 0.54 1.83 -6.43
CA ASP A 91 1.94 1.89 -6.05
C ASP A 91 2.46 0.44 -6.08
N PRO A 92 3.24 0.09 -7.13
CA PRO A 92 3.63 -1.29 -7.38
C PRO A 92 4.59 -1.85 -6.35
N LEU A 93 5.43 -1.00 -5.74
CA LEU A 93 6.37 -1.37 -4.68
C LEU A 93 6.65 -0.18 -3.76
N ASP A 94 5.79 0.05 -2.75
CA ASP A 94 6.08 1.02 -1.69
C ASP A 94 7.13 0.49 -0.74
N GLY A 95 8.18 1.27 -0.54
CA GLY A 95 9.31 0.88 0.30
C GLY A 95 10.47 0.31 -0.51
N THR A 96 10.80 0.88 -1.67
CA THR A 96 11.95 0.48 -2.49
C THR A 96 13.27 0.49 -1.70
N ARG A 97 13.43 1.43 -0.76
CA ARG A 97 14.60 1.47 0.15
C ARG A 97 14.65 0.27 1.09
N GLU A 98 13.50 -0.16 1.62
CA GLU A 98 13.35 -1.34 2.46
C GLU A 98 13.61 -2.63 1.65
N PHE A 99 13.19 -2.65 0.39
CA PHE A 99 13.50 -3.71 -0.54
C PHE A 99 15.02 -3.85 -0.75
N VAL A 100 15.71 -2.76 -1.06
CA VAL A 100 17.18 -2.74 -1.25
C VAL A 100 17.92 -3.17 0.03
N LYS A 101 17.43 -2.76 1.21
CA LYS A 101 17.98 -3.17 2.51
C LYS A 101 17.65 -4.60 2.91
N ARG A 102 16.84 -5.30 2.12
CA ARG A 102 16.40 -6.68 2.35
C ARG A 102 15.75 -6.90 3.74
N ASN A 103 15.00 -5.93 4.25
CA ASN A 103 14.31 -6.05 5.55
C ASN A 103 12.87 -6.57 5.44
N GLY A 104 12.34 -6.76 4.23
CA GLY A 104 11.01 -7.31 3.98
C GLY A 104 9.83 -6.37 4.23
N GLU A 105 10.07 -5.11 4.60
CA GLU A 105 9.03 -4.14 4.96
C GLU A 105 8.59 -3.29 3.75
N PHE A 106 8.18 -3.93 2.68
CA PHE A 106 7.66 -3.29 1.47
C PHE A 106 6.31 -3.89 1.08
N THR A 107 5.53 -3.16 0.27
CA THR A 107 4.14 -3.51 -0.04
C THR A 107 3.77 -3.21 -1.47
N VAL A 108 2.77 -3.96 -1.98
CA VAL A 108 2.00 -3.66 -3.19
C VAL A 108 0.70 -2.99 -2.78
N ASN A 109 0.37 -1.86 -3.38
CA ASN A 109 -0.82 -1.09 -3.06
C ASN A 109 -1.67 -0.86 -4.31
N ILE A 110 -2.95 -1.26 -4.29
CA ILE A 110 -3.90 -1.05 -5.38
C ILE A 110 -5.20 -0.52 -4.79
N ALA A 111 -5.70 0.61 -5.30
CA ALA A 111 -6.96 1.18 -4.88
C ALA A 111 -7.83 1.62 -6.06
N LEU A 112 -9.14 1.41 -5.96
CA LEU A 112 -10.13 2.07 -6.81
C LEU A 112 -10.59 3.34 -6.11
N VAL A 113 -10.43 4.46 -6.78
CA VAL A 113 -10.81 5.79 -6.29
C VAL A 113 -11.99 6.29 -7.12
N GLU A 114 -13.06 6.73 -6.45
CA GLU A 114 -14.23 7.39 -7.05
C GLU A 114 -14.39 8.77 -6.44
N ASP A 115 -14.47 9.79 -7.26
CA ASP A 115 -14.64 11.20 -6.84
C ASP A 115 -13.65 11.63 -5.74
N GLY A 116 -12.41 11.16 -5.86
CA GLY A 116 -11.34 11.44 -4.90
C GLY A 116 -11.38 10.60 -3.61
N VAL A 117 -12.31 9.65 -3.49
CA VAL A 117 -12.46 8.78 -2.31
C VAL A 117 -12.10 7.33 -2.65
N PRO A 118 -11.20 6.68 -1.93
CA PRO A 118 -10.95 5.24 -2.11
C PRO A 118 -12.20 4.43 -1.72
N VAL A 119 -12.75 3.68 -2.69
CA VAL A 119 -13.93 2.83 -2.47
C VAL A 119 -13.58 1.36 -2.33
N LEU A 120 -12.41 0.97 -2.83
CA LEU A 120 -11.86 -0.38 -2.73
C LEU A 120 -10.35 -0.30 -2.68
N ALA A 121 -9.72 -1.10 -1.83
CA ALA A 121 -8.25 -1.14 -1.75
C ALA A 121 -7.73 -2.50 -1.30
N VAL A 122 -6.51 -2.82 -1.71
CA VAL A 122 -5.71 -3.93 -1.21
C VAL A 122 -4.29 -3.47 -0.93
N VAL A 123 -3.71 -3.98 0.14
CA VAL A 123 -2.29 -3.85 0.49
C VAL A 123 -1.75 -5.25 0.72
N GLN A 124 -0.72 -5.65 -0.02
CA GLN A 124 -0.05 -6.93 0.11
C GLN A 124 1.39 -6.72 0.56
N ALA A 125 1.82 -7.41 1.63
CA ALA A 125 3.22 -7.51 2.03
C ALA A 125 3.81 -8.80 1.43
N PRO A 126 4.69 -8.73 0.42
CA PRO A 126 5.17 -9.90 -0.30
C PRO A 126 5.87 -10.92 0.60
N VAL A 127 6.83 -10.47 1.41
CA VAL A 127 7.69 -11.36 2.23
C VAL A 127 6.91 -12.13 3.30
N THR A 128 5.94 -11.48 3.93
CA THR A 128 5.13 -12.10 4.99
C THR A 128 3.84 -12.72 4.49
N ALA A 129 3.53 -12.55 3.20
CA ALA A 129 2.28 -12.94 2.56
C ALA A 129 1.01 -12.36 3.23
N GLN A 130 1.17 -11.37 4.13
CA GLN A 130 0.05 -10.69 4.77
C GLN A 130 -0.66 -9.79 3.76
N LEU A 131 -1.99 -9.85 3.76
CA LEU A 131 -2.83 -9.07 2.87
C LEU A 131 -3.97 -8.41 3.66
N TRP A 132 -4.12 -7.12 3.43
CA TRP A 132 -5.24 -6.34 3.95
C TRP A 132 -6.05 -5.80 2.77
N HIS A 133 -7.35 -5.73 2.94
CA HIS A 133 -8.22 -5.09 1.97
C HIS A 133 -9.35 -4.35 2.67
N GLY A 134 -9.92 -3.38 1.96
CA GLY A 134 -11.05 -2.59 2.44
C GLY A 134 -12.02 -2.29 1.32
N GLN A 135 -13.29 -2.16 1.69
CA GLN A 135 -14.36 -1.77 0.78
C GLN A 135 -15.29 -0.79 1.48
N ALA A 136 -15.58 0.33 0.83
CA ALA A 136 -16.50 1.32 1.36
C ALA A 136 -17.88 0.69 1.70
N GLY A 137 -18.36 0.98 2.90
CA GLY A 137 -19.61 0.42 3.42
C GLY A 137 -19.53 -1.02 3.95
N ARG A 138 -18.39 -1.74 3.78
CA ARG A 138 -18.18 -3.09 4.35
C ARG A 138 -17.13 -3.15 5.44
N GLY A 139 -16.18 -2.20 5.46
CA GLY A 139 -15.10 -2.16 6.44
C GLY A 139 -13.76 -2.63 5.88
N ALA A 140 -12.85 -2.94 6.80
CA ALA A 140 -11.49 -3.40 6.49
C ALA A 140 -11.26 -4.82 7.05
N PHE A 141 -10.44 -5.58 6.35
CA PHE A 141 -10.21 -6.99 6.62
C PHE A 141 -8.74 -7.35 6.41
N ARG A 142 -8.28 -8.35 7.17
CA ARG A 142 -7.06 -9.08 6.86
C ARG A 142 -7.45 -10.43 6.26
N ARG A 143 -6.86 -10.79 5.12
CA ARG A 143 -7.10 -12.07 4.47
C ARG A 143 -6.21 -13.15 5.08
N GLU A 144 -6.80 -14.18 5.64
CA GLU A 144 -6.14 -15.38 6.17
C GLU A 144 -6.52 -16.60 5.32
N GLY A 145 -5.62 -17.02 4.43
CA GLY A 145 -5.93 -18.02 3.42
C GLY A 145 -7.04 -17.54 2.48
N THR A 146 -8.24 -18.12 2.61
CA THR A 146 -9.45 -17.74 1.86
C THR A 146 -10.47 -16.96 2.71
N GLN A 147 -10.19 -16.76 4.01
CA GLN A 147 -11.12 -16.13 4.94
C GLN A 147 -10.78 -14.65 5.15
N ASP A 148 -11.80 -13.82 5.29
CA ASP A 148 -11.69 -12.42 5.67
C ASP A 148 -11.93 -12.27 7.16
N VAL A 149 -10.91 -11.82 7.88
CA VAL A 149 -11.01 -11.49 9.31
C VAL A 149 -11.15 -9.96 9.42
N ALA A 150 -12.27 -9.51 9.95
CA ALA A 150 -12.53 -8.09 10.15
C ALA A 150 -11.48 -7.49 11.10
N ILE A 151 -10.97 -6.31 10.74
CA ILE A 151 -9.99 -5.59 11.55
C ILE A 151 -10.57 -4.24 12.00
N ALA A 152 -10.08 -3.75 13.14
CA ALA A 152 -10.42 -2.44 13.65
C ALA A 152 -9.24 -1.82 14.41
N SER A 153 -9.11 -0.51 14.33
CA SER A 153 -8.14 0.22 15.15
C SER A 153 -8.47 0.10 16.64
N ARG A 154 -7.44 0.07 17.49
CA ARG A 154 -7.60 -0.02 18.94
C ARG A 154 -8.21 1.27 19.50
N ARG A 155 -9.41 1.17 20.06
CA ARG A 155 -10.12 2.30 20.70
C ARG A 155 -10.78 1.85 22.00
N PRO A 156 -10.54 2.56 23.13
CA PRO A 156 -9.58 3.65 23.28
C PRO A 156 -8.12 3.17 23.23
N ALA A 157 -7.22 4.01 22.73
CA ALA A 157 -5.78 3.80 22.87
C ALA A 157 -5.39 3.94 24.34
N ARG A 158 -4.43 3.13 24.83
CA ARG A 158 -3.96 3.13 26.22
C ARG A 158 -2.44 3.20 26.28
N PRO A 159 -1.87 3.99 27.18
CA PRO A 159 -0.42 4.03 27.41
C PRO A 159 0.14 2.66 27.86
N PRO A 160 1.42 2.35 27.49
CA PRO A 160 2.22 3.11 26.54
C PRO A 160 1.64 3.02 25.13
N LEU A 161 1.56 4.17 24.42
CA LEU A 161 1.05 4.20 23.05
C LEU A 161 2.07 3.61 22.10
N ARG A 162 1.70 2.63 21.30
CA ARG A 162 2.53 2.08 20.24
C ARG A 162 2.47 3.01 19.03
N VAL A 163 3.58 3.69 18.77
CA VAL A 163 3.64 4.76 17.76
C VAL A 163 4.52 4.34 16.60
N ALA A 164 3.93 4.25 15.42
CA ALA A 164 4.70 4.04 14.21
C ALA A 164 5.61 5.26 14.00
N ALA A 165 6.90 5.01 13.91
CA ALA A 165 7.89 6.04 13.64
C ALA A 165 8.68 5.67 12.38
N SER A 166 8.82 6.62 11.44
CA SER A 166 9.70 6.42 10.30
C SER A 166 11.13 6.24 10.78
N ARG A 167 11.83 5.21 10.29
CA ARG A 167 13.26 5.01 10.61
C ARG A 167 14.15 6.05 9.92
N SER A 168 13.69 6.58 8.79
CA SER A 168 14.52 7.39 7.90
C SER A 168 14.09 8.86 7.78
N HIS A 169 12.92 9.23 8.32
CA HIS A 169 12.33 10.56 8.11
C HIS A 169 11.64 11.02 9.41
N ARG A 170 12.44 11.45 10.39
CA ARG A 170 11.94 12.18 11.56
C ARG A 170 12.44 13.62 11.46
N ASP A 171 11.50 14.54 11.34
CA ASP A 171 11.77 15.97 11.43
C ASP A 171 11.46 16.51 12.83
N ALA A 172 11.88 17.73 13.10
CA ALA A 172 11.67 18.38 14.39
C ALA A 172 10.17 18.52 14.75
N ARG A 173 9.28 18.60 13.74
CA ARG A 173 7.85 18.69 13.96
C ARG A 173 7.28 17.36 14.44
N THR A 174 7.70 16.25 13.83
CA THR A 174 7.33 14.90 14.27
C THR A 174 7.81 14.64 15.70
N GLU A 175 9.06 15.00 16.03
CA GLU A 175 9.59 14.85 17.40
C GLU A 175 8.79 15.69 18.42
N ALA A 176 8.41 16.92 18.09
CA ALA A 176 7.58 17.76 18.94
C ALA A 176 6.18 17.16 19.19
N VAL A 177 5.60 16.49 18.20
CA VAL A 177 4.32 15.76 18.37
C VAL A 177 4.51 14.57 19.29
N LEU A 178 5.55 13.74 19.05
CA LEU A 178 5.86 12.57 19.88
C LEU A 178 6.08 12.94 21.34
N ALA A 179 6.81 14.01 21.61
CA ALA A 179 7.06 14.50 22.98
C ALA A 179 5.77 14.88 23.76
N ARG A 180 4.67 15.19 23.04
CA ARG A 180 3.39 15.55 23.65
C ARG A 180 2.44 14.37 23.84
N MET A 181 2.76 13.20 23.32
CA MET A 181 1.89 12.03 23.36
C MET A 181 1.94 11.25 24.70
N GLY A 182 2.82 11.65 25.63
CA GLY A 182 2.99 10.97 26.90
C GLY A 182 3.87 9.71 26.78
N GLU A 183 3.50 8.64 27.48
CA GLU A 183 4.25 7.38 27.41
C GLU A 183 4.05 6.70 26.06
N ILE A 184 5.12 6.58 25.29
CA ILE A 184 5.12 5.97 23.96
C ILE A 184 6.10 4.81 23.89
N GLU A 185 5.73 3.80 23.11
CA GLU A 185 6.59 2.72 22.62
C GLU A 185 6.79 2.93 21.11
N PRO A 186 7.97 3.43 20.67
CA PRO A 186 8.22 3.66 19.26
C PRO A 186 8.42 2.34 18.53
N VAL A 187 7.66 2.12 17.44
CA VAL A 187 7.76 0.94 16.59
C VAL A 187 8.23 1.36 15.21
N GLY A 188 9.40 0.87 14.80
CA GLY A 188 9.94 1.13 13.47
C GLY A 188 9.34 0.17 12.45
N VAL A 189 8.54 0.68 11.52
CA VAL A 189 7.95 -0.08 10.41
C VAL A 189 8.11 0.70 9.12
N GLY A 190 8.48 0.01 8.02
CA GLY A 190 8.61 0.58 6.68
C GLY A 190 7.28 0.71 5.96
N SER A 191 7.29 1.28 4.77
CA SER A 191 6.21 1.34 3.77
C SER A 191 4.82 1.70 4.30
N SER A 192 3.79 1.34 3.55
CA SER A 192 2.36 1.44 3.94
C SER A 192 1.95 0.42 5.02
N LEU A 193 2.83 -0.52 5.40
CA LEU A 193 2.61 -1.41 6.55
C LEU A 193 2.23 -0.67 7.83
N LYS A 194 2.72 0.57 8.02
CA LYS A 194 2.32 1.44 9.15
C LYS A 194 0.81 1.65 9.22
N PHE A 195 0.18 1.89 8.08
CA PHE A 195 -1.28 2.08 8.01
C PHE A 195 -2.02 0.78 8.28
N CYS A 196 -1.53 -0.35 7.76
CA CYS A 196 -2.12 -1.66 8.01
C CYS A 196 -2.07 -2.02 9.51
N ARG A 197 -0.92 -1.78 10.17
CA ARG A 197 -0.75 -2.01 11.60
C ARG A 197 -1.65 -1.12 12.46
N LEU A 198 -1.89 0.13 12.04
CA LEU A 198 -2.87 1.01 12.68
C LEU A 198 -4.29 0.49 12.49
N ALA A 199 -4.64 0.09 11.27
CA ALA A 199 -5.98 -0.37 10.93
C ALA A 199 -6.37 -1.65 11.69
N GLU A 200 -5.43 -2.56 11.94
CA GLU A 200 -5.65 -3.81 12.69
C GLU A 200 -5.47 -3.67 14.22
N GLY A 201 -5.23 -2.44 14.72
CA GLY A 201 -5.03 -2.18 16.15
C GLY A 201 -3.66 -2.62 16.67
N GLY A 202 -2.71 -2.94 15.80
CA GLY A 202 -1.33 -3.26 16.13
C GLY A 202 -0.52 -2.05 16.60
N MET A 203 -0.95 -0.82 16.23
CA MET A 203 -0.37 0.46 16.64
C MET A 203 -1.48 1.45 16.98
N ASP A 204 -1.13 2.56 17.62
CA ASP A 204 -2.06 3.58 18.09
C ASP A 204 -1.97 4.88 17.32
N ALA A 205 -0.80 5.25 16.83
CA ALA A 205 -0.58 6.48 16.09
C ALA A 205 0.58 6.39 15.09
N TYR A 206 0.51 7.23 14.07
CA TYR A 206 1.60 7.50 13.12
C TYR A 206 1.64 9.00 12.81
N PRO A 207 2.40 9.80 13.57
CA PRO A 207 2.63 11.20 13.26
C PRO A 207 3.59 11.35 12.08
N ARG A 208 3.26 12.30 11.20
CA ARG A 208 4.10 12.68 10.06
C ARG A 208 3.89 14.17 9.72
#